data_3ff893da949117116196eb0126b4c708
#
_entry.id   3ff893da949117116196eb0126b4c708
#
_cell.length_a   1.000
_cell.length_b   1.000
_cell.length_c   1.000
_cell.angle_alpha   90.00
_cell.angle_beta   90.00
_cell.angle_gamma   90.00
#
_symmetry.space_group_name_H-M   'P 1'
#
loop_
_entity.id
_entity.type
_entity.pdbx_description
1 polymer ?
#
loop_
_entity_poly.entity_id
_entity_poly.type
_entity_poly.pdbx_seq_one_letter_code
_entity_poly.pdbx_strand_id
1 'polypeptide(L)'
;GGEEMLKNWKKVSLATVLLSGLVLGACGNGSDGEGSSGDVTITYSIWDKIQQPGMEAIAEAFEAENPGIDVKVEVTPWGQYWTKLEAGAKGESMPDVFWMHSNEIAKYAEGGVLMDLSETYANSEVTSLDHFPEELVELYSADDAVYGIPKDYDTIGLWYNKTLFDAAGIAYPDETWTWDTMLEAAQTLNDPDNGVYGILAPLNRQEGYHNFIFQNGGYVLSDDKTESGFRLDEA
;
A
#
# COMPACT_ATOMS: atom_id res chain seq x y z
N GLY A 1 -0.27 57.50 11.92
CA GLY A 1 -0.60 56.47 12.93
C GLY A 1 0.27 55.23 12.82
N GLY A 2 1.58 55.36 12.54
CA GLY A 2 2.47 54.21 12.39
C GLY A 2 3.84 54.37 13.02
N GLU A 3 4.10 55.45 13.69
CA GLU A 3 5.46 55.71 14.25
C GLU A 3 5.60 55.59 15.77
N GLU A 4 4.53 55.36 16.52
CA GLU A 4 4.60 55.24 17.99
C GLU A 4 4.75 53.78 18.50
N MET A 5 4.65 52.77 17.68
CA MET A 5 4.76 51.37 18.12
C MET A 5 6.17 50.82 18.09
N LEU A 6 7.15 51.55 17.58
CA LEU A 6 8.56 51.08 17.49
C LEU A 6 9.47 51.61 18.59
N LYS A 7 8.96 52.36 19.57
CA LYS A 7 9.77 53.02 20.61
C LYS A 7 9.84 52.33 21.96
N ASN A 8 9.07 51.25 22.16
CA ASN A 8 9.00 50.56 23.45
C ASN A 8 9.69 49.19 23.52
N TRP A 9 10.52 48.84 22.54
CA TRP A 9 11.20 47.54 22.55
C TRP A 9 12.69 47.59 22.86
N LYS A 10 13.14 48.67 23.51
CA LYS A 10 14.53 48.78 23.90
C LYS A 10 14.69 49.07 25.41
N LYS A 11 14.07 48.29 26.25
CA LYS A 11 14.41 48.26 27.68
C LYS A 11 13.84 46.99 28.33
N VAL A 12 14.40 45.83 28.05
CA VAL A 12 14.44 44.76 29.05
C VAL A 12 15.87 44.24 29.08
N SER A 13 16.50 44.68 30.11
CA SER A 13 17.87 44.40 30.47
C SER A 13 18.07 42.96 30.90
N LEU A 14 19.05 42.36 30.38
CA LEU A 14 20.10 41.56 30.98
C LEU A 14 19.95 41.39 32.52
N ALA A 15 19.54 40.24 32.95
CA ALA A 15 19.80 39.74 34.31
C ALA A 15 20.33 38.32 34.19
N THR A 16 21.62 38.25 34.19
CA THR A 16 22.46 37.08 34.40
C THR A 16 22.18 36.52 35.78
N VAL A 17 21.77 35.25 35.85
CA VAL A 17 21.92 34.48 37.09
C VAL A 17 22.67 33.19 36.76
N LEU A 18 23.93 33.23 37.07
CA LEU A 18 24.78 32.08 37.33
C LEU A 18 24.23 31.34 38.55
N LEU A 19 23.86 30.09 38.37
CA LEU A 19 23.84 29.16 39.50
C LEU A 19 24.54 27.88 39.10
N SER A 20 25.80 27.85 39.49
CA SER A 20 26.64 26.68 39.55
C SER A 20 26.08 25.71 40.59
N GLY A 21 25.76 24.53 40.20
CA GLY A 21 25.40 23.43 41.10
C GLY A 21 26.15 22.17 40.68
N LEU A 22 27.30 21.97 41.30
CA LEU A 22 28.02 20.70 41.32
C LEU A 22 27.11 19.59 41.84
N VAL A 23 27.03 18.50 41.11
CA VAL A 23 26.88 17.20 41.72
C VAL A 23 27.89 16.26 41.08
N LEU A 24 28.98 16.15 41.80
CA LEU A 24 29.91 15.03 41.76
C LEU A 24 29.28 13.88 42.54
N GLY A 25 29.37 12.69 41.97
CA GLY A 25 29.33 11.53 42.82
C GLY A 25 28.46 10.41 42.30
N ALA A 26 29.01 9.48 41.60
CA ALA A 26 29.22 8.15 42.15
C ALA A 26 29.84 7.27 41.08
N CYS A 27 31.12 7.02 41.24
CA CYS A 27 31.69 5.77 40.77
C CYS A 27 31.00 4.63 41.55
N GLY A 28 30.46 3.70 40.90
CA GLY A 28 29.84 2.52 41.48
C GLY A 28 29.81 1.37 40.50
N ASN A 29 30.85 0.58 40.57
CA ASN A 29 30.86 -0.85 40.39
C ASN A 29 30.39 -1.39 39.02
N GLY A 30 31.38 -1.93 38.29
CA GLY A 30 31.11 -2.84 37.19
C GLY A 30 30.31 -4.04 37.67
N SER A 31 29.21 -4.20 37.10
CA SER A 31 28.54 -5.50 36.94
C SER A 31 28.37 -5.68 35.46
N ASP A 32 28.87 -6.78 34.99
CA ASP A 32 28.63 -7.32 33.67
C ASP A 32 27.10 -7.26 33.39
N GLY A 33 26.69 -6.22 32.68
CA GLY A 33 25.32 -6.08 32.22
C GLY A 33 25.15 -7.07 31.07
N GLU A 34 24.52 -8.18 31.36
CA GLU A 34 23.75 -8.88 30.34
C GLU A 34 22.95 -7.82 29.60
N GLY A 35 23.18 -7.73 28.28
CA GLY A 35 22.41 -6.83 27.43
C GLY A 35 20.93 -7.13 27.65
N SER A 36 20.23 -6.21 28.26
CA SER A 36 18.78 -6.17 28.18
C SER A 36 18.45 -6.16 26.69
N SER A 37 18.00 -7.28 26.14
CA SER A 37 17.31 -7.30 24.88
C SER A 37 16.03 -6.47 25.11
N GLY A 38 16.11 -5.18 24.84
CA GLY A 38 14.91 -4.34 24.82
C GLY A 38 13.99 -4.90 23.74
N ASP A 39 12.71 -4.98 24.04
CA ASP A 39 11.71 -5.37 23.06
C ASP A 39 11.83 -4.47 21.83
N VAL A 40 11.91 -5.08 20.65
CA VAL A 40 11.99 -4.38 19.36
C VAL A 40 10.56 -4.26 18.84
N THR A 41 10.12 -3.05 18.52
CA THR A 41 8.84 -2.84 17.85
C THR A 41 9.06 -2.65 16.36
N ILE A 42 8.39 -3.45 15.54
CA ILE A 42 8.33 -3.35 14.08
C ILE A 42 6.99 -2.72 13.69
N THR A 43 7.02 -1.63 12.94
CA THR A 43 5.82 -1.02 12.38
C THR A 43 5.48 -1.67 11.04
N TYR A 44 4.24 -2.20 10.92
CA TYR A 44 3.72 -2.81 9.70
C TYR A 44 2.55 -2.00 9.15
N SER A 45 2.77 -1.24 8.09
CA SER A 45 1.77 -0.35 7.51
C SER A 45 0.99 -1.02 6.39
N ILE A 46 -0.34 -0.95 6.48
CA ILE A 46 -1.29 -1.51 5.52
C ILE A 46 -2.38 -0.49 5.15
N TRP A 47 -3.11 -0.68 4.05
CA TRP A 47 -4.19 0.22 3.66
C TRP A 47 -5.61 -0.35 3.82
N ASP A 48 -5.76 -1.66 3.99
CA ASP A 48 -7.06 -2.31 4.02
C ASP A 48 -7.50 -2.70 5.43
N LYS A 49 -8.53 -2.00 5.91
CA LYS A 49 -9.11 -2.28 7.22
C LYS A 49 -9.80 -3.66 7.28
N ILE A 50 -10.26 -4.19 6.16
CA ILE A 50 -10.94 -5.50 6.13
C ILE A 50 -9.92 -6.62 6.37
N GLN A 51 -8.71 -6.47 5.85
CA GLN A 51 -7.63 -7.43 6.03
C GLN A 51 -6.88 -7.26 7.37
N GLN A 52 -7.09 -6.15 8.09
CA GLN A 52 -6.41 -5.86 9.36
C GLN A 52 -6.45 -7.04 10.36
N PRO A 53 -7.60 -7.67 10.66
CA PRO A 53 -7.63 -8.77 11.63
C PRO A 53 -6.78 -9.97 11.23
N GLY A 54 -6.68 -10.25 9.92
CA GLY A 54 -5.82 -11.31 9.41
C GLY A 54 -4.33 -10.97 9.57
N MET A 55 -3.96 -9.72 9.32
CA MET A 55 -2.57 -9.26 9.48
C MET A 55 -2.16 -9.22 10.96
N GLU A 56 -3.06 -8.80 11.84
CA GLU A 56 -2.84 -8.86 13.30
C GLU A 56 -2.65 -10.31 13.80
N ALA A 57 -3.46 -11.25 13.31
CA ALA A 57 -3.29 -12.67 13.67
C ALA A 57 -1.95 -13.26 13.16
N ILE A 58 -1.48 -12.83 11.99
CA ILE A 58 -0.16 -13.21 11.48
C ILE A 58 0.97 -12.59 12.35
N ALA A 59 0.81 -11.33 12.74
CA ALA A 59 1.74 -10.65 13.63
C ALA A 59 1.83 -11.37 14.99
N GLU A 60 0.72 -11.68 15.62
CA GLU A 60 0.66 -12.43 16.88
C GLU A 60 1.34 -13.81 16.77
N ALA A 61 1.15 -14.52 15.65
CA ALA A 61 1.81 -15.80 15.42
C ALA A 61 3.34 -15.65 15.27
N PHE A 62 3.79 -14.60 14.59
CA PHE A 62 5.20 -14.27 14.44
C PHE A 62 5.85 -13.92 15.80
N GLU A 63 5.19 -13.08 16.60
CA GLU A 63 5.65 -12.68 17.93
C GLU A 63 5.79 -13.89 18.89
N ALA A 64 4.87 -14.85 18.78
CA ALA A 64 4.92 -16.06 19.59
C ALA A 64 6.18 -16.93 19.29
N GLU A 65 6.68 -16.88 18.06
CA GLU A 65 7.89 -17.60 17.63
C GLU A 65 9.16 -16.74 17.80
N ASN A 66 9.01 -15.42 17.98
CA ASN A 66 10.11 -14.46 18.06
C ASN A 66 10.01 -13.59 19.32
N PRO A 67 10.22 -14.16 20.53
CA PRO A 67 10.11 -13.41 21.77
C PRO A 67 11.04 -12.18 21.80
N GLY A 68 10.49 -11.03 22.19
CA GLY A 68 11.19 -9.74 22.20
C GLY A 68 11.03 -8.92 20.93
N ILE A 69 10.20 -9.38 19.99
CA ILE A 69 9.75 -8.57 18.84
C ILE A 69 8.25 -8.35 18.99
N ASP A 70 7.82 -7.09 18.84
CA ASP A 70 6.42 -6.66 18.82
C ASP A 70 6.11 -6.07 17.44
N VAL A 71 5.01 -6.48 16.80
CA VAL A 71 4.64 -6.04 15.46
C VAL A 71 3.38 -5.19 15.50
N LYS A 72 3.53 -3.90 15.31
CA LYS A 72 2.43 -2.95 15.31
C LYS A 72 1.84 -2.79 13.92
N VAL A 73 0.66 -3.37 13.69
CA VAL A 73 -0.10 -3.19 12.44
C VAL A 73 -0.77 -1.81 12.43
N GLU A 74 -0.42 -0.97 11.47
CA GLU A 74 -0.98 0.37 11.29
C GLU A 74 -1.80 0.45 9.99
N VAL A 75 -3.09 0.76 10.12
CA VAL A 75 -3.97 0.94 8.97
C VAL A 75 -4.08 2.41 8.59
N THR A 76 -3.78 2.72 7.34
CA THR A 76 -4.01 4.04 6.75
C THR A 76 -4.85 3.85 5.48
N PRO A 77 -6.06 4.42 5.38
CA PRO A 77 -6.90 4.25 4.21
C PRO A 77 -6.20 4.63 2.91
N TRP A 78 -6.50 3.91 1.82
CA TRP A 78 -5.86 4.03 0.50
C TRP A 78 -5.59 5.48 0.04
N GLY A 79 -6.60 6.35 0.13
CA GLY A 79 -6.46 7.75 -0.32
C GLY A 79 -5.44 8.60 0.46
N GLN A 80 -5.06 8.15 1.66
CA GLN A 80 -4.08 8.85 2.53
C GLN A 80 -2.76 8.07 2.63
N TYR A 81 -2.78 6.80 2.30
CA TYR A 81 -1.65 5.90 2.45
C TYR A 81 -0.40 6.41 1.71
N TRP A 82 -0.55 6.73 0.45
CA TRP A 82 0.56 7.20 -0.40
C TRP A 82 1.10 8.55 0.04
N THR A 83 0.21 9.46 0.46
CA THR A 83 0.63 10.76 1.02
C THR A 83 1.46 10.59 2.30
N LYS A 84 1.02 9.69 3.19
CA LYS A 84 1.76 9.38 4.43
C LYS A 84 3.11 8.72 4.12
N LEU A 85 3.14 7.77 3.19
CA LEU A 85 4.35 7.05 2.80
C LEU A 85 5.38 7.99 2.15
N GLU A 86 4.94 8.88 1.25
CA GLU A 86 5.80 9.91 0.66
C GLU A 86 6.37 10.90 1.69
N ALA A 87 5.55 11.30 2.65
CA ALA A 87 6.02 12.15 3.73
C ALA A 87 7.06 11.43 4.59
N GLY A 88 6.85 10.14 4.89
CA GLY A 88 7.80 9.29 5.59
C GLY A 88 9.12 9.15 4.85
N ALA A 89 9.09 8.92 3.53
CA ALA A 89 10.27 8.82 2.70
C ALA A 89 11.12 10.11 2.71
N LYS A 90 10.45 11.29 2.67
CA LYS A 90 11.13 12.59 2.74
C LYS A 90 11.63 12.94 4.13
N GLY A 91 10.97 12.42 5.17
CA GLY A 91 11.26 12.72 6.58
C GLY A 91 12.09 11.66 7.29
N GLU A 92 12.62 10.67 6.57
CA GLU A 92 13.36 9.52 7.11
C GLU A 92 12.59 8.81 8.24
N SER A 93 11.28 8.67 8.04
CA SER A 93 10.35 8.06 9.00
C SER A 93 9.39 7.07 8.33
N MET A 94 9.95 6.25 7.46
CA MET A 94 9.22 5.14 6.84
C MET A 94 8.84 4.09 7.89
N PRO A 95 7.71 3.39 7.72
CA PRO A 95 7.46 2.18 8.49
C PRO A 95 8.50 1.10 8.14
N ASP A 96 8.76 0.17 9.08
CA ASP A 96 9.75 -0.89 8.88
C ASP A 96 9.32 -1.88 7.79
N VAL A 97 8.03 -2.24 7.78
CA VAL A 97 7.40 -3.08 6.77
C VAL A 97 6.12 -2.39 6.29
N PHE A 98 5.84 -2.45 5.00
CA PHE A 98 4.66 -1.82 4.45
C PHE A 98 4.21 -2.46 3.15
N TRP A 99 2.92 -2.35 2.87
CA TRP A 99 2.38 -2.80 1.60
C TRP A 99 2.76 -1.86 0.46
N MET A 100 3.12 -2.46 -0.66
CA MET A 100 3.44 -1.75 -1.89
C MET A 100 2.53 -2.20 -3.02
N HIS A 101 1.97 -1.26 -3.74
CA HIS A 101 1.14 -1.54 -4.91
C HIS A 101 1.95 -1.45 -6.20
N SER A 102 1.60 -2.28 -7.19
CA SER A 102 2.28 -2.32 -8.49
C SER A 102 2.32 -0.98 -9.24
N ASN A 103 1.35 -0.11 -9.02
CA ASN A 103 1.31 1.23 -9.62
C ASN A 103 2.39 2.18 -9.08
N GLU A 104 2.94 1.89 -7.90
CA GLU A 104 3.82 2.79 -7.15
C GLU A 104 5.25 2.26 -7.03
N ILE A 105 5.46 0.94 -7.20
CA ILE A 105 6.75 0.29 -6.92
C ILE A 105 7.92 0.95 -7.67
N ALA A 106 7.77 1.26 -8.96
CA ALA A 106 8.84 1.85 -9.76
C ALA A 106 9.33 3.18 -9.17
N LYS A 107 8.40 4.05 -8.77
CA LYS A 107 8.70 5.35 -8.16
C LYS A 107 9.53 5.23 -6.88
N TYR A 108 9.19 4.25 -6.02
CA TYR A 108 9.88 4.04 -4.75
C TYR A 108 11.22 3.34 -4.93
N ALA A 109 11.33 2.39 -5.87
CA ALA A 109 12.57 1.73 -6.23
C ALA A 109 13.58 2.73 -6.83
N GLU A 110 13.17 3.54 -7.82
CA GLU A 110 13.99 4.60 -8.43
C GLU A 110 14.39 5.66 -7.39
N GLY A 111 13.52 5.94 -6.43
CA GLY A 111 13.77 6.86 -5.33
C GLY A 111 14.78 6.35 -4.30
N GLY A 112 15.21 5.10 -4.36
CA GLY A 112 16.21 4.50 -3.48
C GLY A 112 15.75 4.39 -2.01
N VAL A 113 14.44 4.33 -1.77
CA VAL A 113 13.86 4.24 -0.42
C VAL A 113 13.43 2.82 -0.05
N LEU A 114 13.53 1.89 -0.99
CA LEU A 114 13.26 0.48 -0.76
C LEU A 114 14.55 -0.29 -0.54
N MET A 115 14.50 -1.26 0.34
CA MET A 115 15.59 -2.21 0.55
C MET A 115 15.61 -3.23 -0.58
N ASP A 116 16.78 -3.52 -1.13
CA ASP A 116 17.00 -4.67 -2.00
C ASP A 116 16.89 -5.96 -1.17
N LEU A 117 15.95 -6.81 -1.53
CA LEU A 117 15.66 -8.07 -0.85
C LEU A 117 16.35 -9.28 -1.49
N SER A 118 17.15 -9.10 -2.54
CA SER A 118 17.75 -10.20 -3.30
C SER A 118 18.59 -11.13 -2.43
N GLU A 119 19.46 -10.58 -1.57
CA GLU A 119 20.22 -11.36 -0.62
C GLU A 119 19.36 -12.03 0.45
N THR A 120 18.30 -11.34 0.89
CA THR A 120 17.35 -11.88 1.86
C THR A 120 16.67 -13.13 1.32
N TYR A 121 16.23 -13.09 0.05
CA TYR A 121 15.65 -14.25 -0.61
C TYR A 121 16.67 -15.37 -0.81
N ALA A 122 17.88 -15.05 -1.28
CA ALA A 122 18.92 -16.04 -1.54
C ALA A 122 19.34 -16.80 -0.29
N ASN A 123 19.24 -16.20 0.88
CA ASN A 123 19.63 -16.78 2.16
C ASN A 123 18.43 -17.21 3.03
N SER A 124 17.20 -17.08 2.54
CA SER A 124 16.02 -17.44 3.30
C SER A 124 15.80 -18.96 3.31
N GLU A 125 15.59 -19.53 4.50
CA GLU A 125 15.14 -20.92 4.68
C GLU A 125 13.61 -21.03 4.67
N VAL A 126 12.89 -19.89 4.72
CA VAL A 126 11.44 -19.82 4.89
C VAL A 126 10.71 -19.62 3.55
N THR A 127 11.29 -18.82 2.66
CA THR A 127 10.64 -18.48 1.39
C THR A 127 11.65 -18.45 0.23
N SER A 128 11.17 -18.73 -0.97
CA SER A 128 11.90 -18.62 -2.23
C SER A 128 11.04 -17.88 -3.24
N LEU A 129 11.67 -17.19 -4.19
CA LEU A 129 10.95 -16.54 -5.29
C LEU A 129 10.15 -17.53 -6.13
N ASP A 130 10.59 -18.80 -6.21
CA ASP A 130 9.91 -19.87 -6.94
C ASP A 130 8.53 -20.24 -6.35
N HIS A 131 8.21 -19.76 -5.15
CA HIS A 131 6.89 -19.95 -4.54
C HIS A 131 5.82 -19.00 -5.11
N PHE A 132 6.21 -18.02 -5.92
CA PHE A 132 5.34 -17.00 -6.47
C PHE A 132 5.30 -17.08 -8.00
N PRO A 133 4.19 -16.66 -8.64
CA PRO A 133 4.18 -16.48 -10.10
C PRO A 133 5.28 -15.52 -10.55
N GLU A 134 6.01 -15.92 -11.60
CA GLU A 134 7.16 -15.17 -12.13
C GLU A 134 6.79 -13.72 -12.45
N GLU A 135 5.63 -13.50 -13.05
CA GLU A 135 5.14 -12.18 -13.44
C GLU A 135 4.95 -11.24 -12.23
N LEU A 136 4.63 -11.81 -11.06
CA LEU A 136 4.51 -11.00 -9.83
C LEU A 136 5.88 -10.64 -9.28
N VAL A 137 6.84 -11.53 -9.37
CA VAL A 137 8.23 -11.26 -8.94
C VAL A 137 8.84 -10.19 -9.84
N GLU A 138 8.71 -10.31 -11.17
CA GLU A 138 9.19 -9.34 -12.13
C GLU A 138 8.59 -7.96 -11.91
N LEU A 139 7.30 -7.89 -11.57
CA LEU A 139 6.59 -6.64 -11.33
C LEU A 139 7.18 -5.83 -10.16
N TYR A 140 7.78 -6.50 -9.18
CA TYR A 140 8.42 -5.90 -8.00
C TYR A 140 9.94 -5.97 -8.05
N SER A 141 10.49 -6.16 -9.25
CA SER A 141 11.94 -6.18 -9.50
C SER A 141 12.33 -5.03 -10.44
N ALA A 142 13.51 -4.48 -10.25
CA ALA A 142 14.13 -3.49 -11.14
C ALA A 142 15.65 -3.57 -11.01
N ASP A 143 16.39 -3.36 -12.12
CA ASP A 143 17.87 -3.31 -12.14
C ASP A 143 18.53 -4.53 -11.44
N ASP A 144 18.01 -5.74 -11.69
CA ASP A 144 18.46 -7.00 -11.08
C ASP A 144 18.21 -7.12 -9.55
N ALA A 145 17.48 -6.18 -8.94
CA ALA A 145 17.12 -6.19 -7.54
C ALA A 145 15.63 -6.51 -7.34
N VAL A 146 15.29 -7.18 -6.22
CA VAL A 146 13.93 -7.51 -5.82
C VAL A 146 13.53 -6.62 -4.64
N TYR A 147 12.47 -5.84 -4.78
CA TYR A 147 12.05 -4.86 -3.79
C TYR A 147 10.78 -5.23 -3.01
N GLY A 148 10.16 -6.35 -3.33
CA GLY A 148 8.94 -6.77 -2.64
C GLY A 148 8.73 -8.27 -2.62
N ILE A 149 7.99 -8.72 -1.61
CA ILE A 149 7.49 -10.09 -1.50
C ILE A 149 6.04 -10.06 -1.96
N PRO A 150 5.66 -10.82 -3.02
CA PRO A 150 4.27 -10.89 -3.44
C PRO A 150 3.39 -11.40 -2.30
N LYS A 151 2.38 -10.61 -1.94
CA LYS A 151 1.41 -10.97 -0.88
C LYS A 151 0.15 -11.57 -1.46
N ASP A 152 -0.39 -10.91 -2.46
CA ASP A 152 -1.60 -11.30 -3.18
C ASP A 152 -1.62 -10.69 -4.59
N TYR A 153 -2.62 -11.05 -5.35
CA TYR A 153 -2.96 -10.42 -6.63
C TYR A 153 -4.46 -10.45 -6.83
N ASP A 154 -4.96 -9.45 -7.55
CA ASP A 154 -6.36 -9.34 -7.86
C ASP A 154 -6.68 -10.04 -9.20
N THR A 155 -7.88 -10.60 -9.27
CA THR A 155 -8.47 -11.08 -10.51
C THR A 155 -9.81 -10.38 -10.74
N ILE A 156 -10.13 -10.09 -12.00
CA ILE A 156 -11.36 -9.42 -12.34
C ILE A 156 -12.42 -10.46 -12.68
N GLY A 157 -13.57 -10.34 -12.03
CA GLY A 157 -14.73 -11.19 -12.27
C GLY A 157 -16.02 -10.39 -12.28
N LEU A 158 -17.01 -10.89 -13.01
CA LEU A 158 -18.34 -10.32 -13.00
C LEU A 158 -19.13 -10.81 -11.77
N TRP A 159 -19.36 -9.93 -10.84
CA TRP A 159 -20.23 -10.17 -9.69
C TRP A 159 -21.69 -9.88 -10.07
N TYR A 160 -22.61 -10.76 -9.72
CA TYR A 160 -24.02 -10.57 -10.01
C TYR A 160 -24.92 -10.91 -8.81
N ASN A 161 -26.06 -10.24 -8.74
CA ASN A 161 -27.06 -10.47 -7.68
C ASN A 161 -28.06 -11.52 -8.16
N LYS A 162 -27.97 -12.73 -7.61
CA LYS A 162 -28.85 -13.86 -7.97
C LYS A 162 -30.33 -13.54 -7.80
N THR A 163 -30.71 -12.84 -6.72
CA THR A 163 -32.11 -12.49 -6.46
C THR A 163 -32.70 -11.61 -7.56
N LEU A 164 -31.91 -10.65 -8.08
CA LEU A 164 -32.37 -9.80 -9.19
C LEU A 164 -32.48 -10.58 -10.49
N PHE A 165 -31.53 -11.47 -10.76
CA PHE A 165 -31.55 -12.34 -11.93
C PHE A 165 -32.76 -13.28 -11.92
N ASP A 166 -33.03 -13.94 -10.78
CA ASP A 166 -34.19 -14.83 -10.61
C ASP A 166 -35.51 -14.08 -10.79
N ALA A 167 -35.64 -12.89 -10.19
CA ALA A 167 -36.83 -12.05 -10.30
C ALA A 167 -37.10 -11.58 -11.74
N ALA A 168 -36.03 -11.32 -12.50
CA ALA A 168 -36.14 -10.94 -13.92
C ALA A 168 -36.23 -12.13 -14.90
N GLY A 169 -36.05 -13.36 -14.41
CA GLY A 169 -36.05 -14.58 -15.26
C GLY A 169 -34.84 -14.66 -16.19
N ILE A 170 -33.73 -14.06 -15.84
CA ILE A 170 -32.48 -14.05 -16.62
C ILE A 170 -31.58 -15.20 -16.16
N ALA A 171 -31.03 -15.95 -17.11
CA ALA A 171 -30.03 -16.97 -16.81
C ALA A 171 -28.76 -16.37 -16.21
N TYR A 172 -28.14 -17.10 -15.28
CA TYR A 172 -26.90 -16.66 -14.67
C TYR A 172 -25.75 -16.61 -15.70
N PRO A 173 -24.77 -15.71 -15.50
CA PRO A 173 -23.57 -15.66 -16.32
C PRO A 173 -22.84 -17.00 -16.35
N ASP A 174 -22.42 -17.40 -17.53
CA ASP A 174 -21.61 -18.58 -17.82
C ASP A 174 -20.55 -18.27 -18.88
N GLU A 175 -19.78 -19.24 -19.30
CA GLU A 175 -18.71 -19.13 -20.29
C GLU A 175 -19.18 -18.73 -21.69
N THR A 176 -20.47 -18.73 -21.96
CA THR A 176 -21.03 -18.29 -23.25
C THR A 176 -21.37 -16.81 -23.30
N TRP A 177 -21.26 -16.11 -22.17
CA TRP A 177 -21.60 -14.71 -22.10
C TRP A 177 -20.63 -13.85 -22.93
N THR A 178 -21.21 -12.89 -23.62
CA THR A 178 -20.54 -11.87 -24.40
C THR A 178 -20.85 -10.47 -23.79
N TRP A 179 -20.21 -9.43 -24.30
CA TRP A 179 -20.58 -8.06 -23.93
C TRP A 179 -22.03 -7.72 -24.28
N ASP A 180 -22.51 -8.22 -25.42
CA ASP A 180 -23.91 -8.02 -25.83
C ASP A 180 -24.89 -8.70 -24.84
N THR A 181 -24.61 -9.94 -24.44
CA THR A 181 -25.43 -10.65 -23.43
C THR A 181 -25.39 -9.90 -22.08
N MET A 182 -24.23 -9.43 -21.66
CA MET A 182 -24.08 -8.62 -20.45
C MET A 182 -24.89 -7.32 -20.54
N LEU A 183 -24.85 -6.64 -21.68
CA LEU A 183 -25.59 -5.40 -21.90
C LEU A 183 -27.10 -5.63 -21.89
N GLU A 184 -27.60 -6.69 -22.55
CA GLU A 184 -29.00 -7.06 -22.52
C GLU A 184 -29.50 -7.36 -21.11
N ALA A 185 -28.73 -8.13 -20.35
CA ALA A 185 -29.05 -8.42 -18.96
C ALA A 185 -29.06 -7.12 -18.11
N ALA A 186 -28.06 -6.26 -18.27
CA ALA A 186 -27.99 -4.98 -17.58
C ALA A 186 -29.19 -4.07 -17.91
N GLN A 187 -29.60 -3.99 -19.18
CA GLN A 187 -30.78 -3.22 -19.60
C GLN A 187 -32.05 -3.76 -18.96
N THR A 188 -32.20 -5.09 -18.92
CA THR A 188 -33.39 -5.77 -18.35
C THR A 188 -33.48 -5.57 -16.83
N LEU A 189 -32.35 -5.57 -16.15
CA LEU A 189 -32.26 -5.36 -14.68
C LEU A 189 -32.39 -3.89 -14.25
N ASN A 190 -32.22 -2.95 -15.19
CA ASN A 190 -32.15 -1.54 -14.85
C ASN A 190 -33.54 -0.95 -14.52
N ASP A 191 -33.75 -0.62 -13.25
CA ASP A 191 -34.95 0.02 -12.71
C ASP A 191 -34.54 1.17 -11.77
N PRO A 192 -34.10 2.31 -12.32
CA PRO A 192 -33.59 3.42 -11.53
C PRO A 192 -34.66 4.06 -10.65
N ASP A 193 -35.94 3.94 -11.00
CA ASP A 193 -37.06 4.47 -10.20
C ASP A 193 -37.17 3.73 -8.84
N ASN A 194 -36.77 2.48 -8.79
CA ASN A 194 -36.67 1.68 -7.59
C ASN A 194 -35.25 1.55 -7.04
N GLY A 195 -34.30 2.33 -7.56
CA GLY A 195 -32.89 2.36 -7.09
C GLY A 195 -32.09 1.13 -7.51
N VAL A 196 -32.54 0.40 -8.54
CA VAL A 196 -31.82 -0.76 -9.09
C VAL A 196 -31.11 -0.34 -10.37
N TYR A 197 -29.79 -0.52 -10.37
CA TYR A 197 -28.95 -0.24 -11.52
C TYR A 197 -28.47 -1.55 -12.14
N GLY A 198 -28.61 -1.67 -13.46
CA GLY A 198 -28.33 -2.91 -14.18
C GLY A 198 -26.87 -3.32 -14.17
N ILE A 199 -25.95 -2.36 -14.11
CA ILE A 199 -24.51 -2.60 -13.98
C ILE A 199 -23.82 -1.45 -13.26
N LEU A 200 -22.79 -1.78 -12.48
CA LEU A 200 -21.79 -0.83 -11.99
C LEU A 200 -20.54 -0.96 -12.87
N ALA A 201 -20.22 0.09 -13.61
CA ALA A 201 -19.01 0.17 -14.41
C ALA A 201 -18.07 1.23 -13.81
N PRO A 202 -17.08 0.83 -12.99
CA PRO A 202 -16.18 1.78 -12.38
C PRO A 202 -15.28 2.45 -13.44
N LEU A 203 -15.17 3.78 -13.37
CA LEU A 203 -14.31 4.54 -14.25
C LEU A 203 -12.88 4.57 -13.69
N ASN A 204 -12.25 3.42 -13.66
CA ASN A 204 -10.85 3.26 -13.29
C ASN A 204 -10.13 2.30 -14.23
N ARG A 205 -8.84 2.15 -14.04
CA ARG A 205 -8.01 1.30 -14.89
C ARG A 205 -8.26 -0.19 -14.62
N GLN A 206 -8.06 -0.61 -13.38
CA GLN A 206 -7.93 -2.01 -12.98
C GLN A 206 -9.24 -2.78 -13.07
N GLU A 207 -10.30 -2.32 -12.39
CA GLU A 207 -11.61 -2.96 -12.40
C GLU A 207 -12.49 -2.52 -13.58
N GLY A 208 -12.07 -1.47 -14.30
CA GLY A 208 -12.85 -0.84 -15.36
C GLY A 208 -12.31 -1.08 -16.76
N TYR A 209 -11.87 -0.02 -17.42
CA TYR A 209 -11.70 0.00 -18.87
C TYR A 209 -10.53 -0.83 -19.42
N HIS A 210 -9.48 -1.15 -18.65
CA HIS A 210 -8.40 -2.01 -19.13
C HIS A 210 -8.92 -3.40 -19.53
N ASN A 211 -9.89 -3.94 -18.79
CA ASN A 211 -10.46 -5.26 -19.10
C ASN A 211 -11.13 -5.29 -20.48
N PHE A 212 -11.85 -4.22 -20.82
CA PHE A 212 -12.48 -4.11 -22.15
C PHE A 212 -11.44 -3.91 -23.25
N ILE A 213 -10.38 -3.16 -23.03
CA ILE A 213 -9.29 -2.99 -23.98
C ILE A 213 -8.65 -4.35 -24.31
N PHE A 214 -8.23 -5.10 -23.28
CA PHE A 214 -7.58 -6.39 -23.46
C PHE A 214 -8.51 -7.44 -24.08
N GLN A 215 -9.77 -7.50 -23.65
CA GLN A 215 -10.75 -8.42 -24.23
C GLN A 215 -11.06 -8.11 -25.70
N ASN A 216 -10.90 -6.87 -26.12
CA ASN A 216 -11.05 -6.45 -27.52
C ASN A 216 -9.75 -6.63 -28.34
N GLY A 217 -8.72 -7.27 -27.79
CA GLY A 217 -7.44 -7.49 -28.46
C GLY A 217 -6.54 -6.25 -28.51
N GLY A 218 -6.89 -5.20 -27.79
CA GLY A 218 -6.07 -4.00 -27.65
C GLY A 218 -4.99 -4.15 -26.56
N TYR A 219 -4.14 -3.14 -26.44
CA TYR A 219 -3.12 -3.04 -25.40
C TYR A 219 -3.10 -1.64 -24.77
N VAL A 220 -2.56 -1.53 -23.57
CA VAL A 220 -2.43 -0.24 -22.86
C VAL A 220 -1.05 0.35 -23.11
N LEU A 221 0.00 -0.47 -23.02
CA LEU A 221 1.38 -0.16 -23.35
C LEU A 221 1.94 -1.28 -24.23
N SER A 222 2.83 -0.96 -25.17
CA SER A 222 3.63 -1.94 -25.88
C SER A 222 4.53 -2.73 -24.92
N ASP A 223 5.00 -3.92 -25.33
CA ASP A 223 5.85 -4.78 -24.50
C ASP A 223 7.16 -4.08 -24.07
N ASP A 224 7.72 -3.24 -24.95
CA ASP A 224 8.89 -2.41 -24.66
C ASP A 224 8.56 -1.11 -23.90
N LYS A 225 7.27 -0.88 -23.56
CA LYS A 225 6.74 0.28 -22.83
C LYS A 225 7.01 1.63 -23.49
N THR A 226 7.31 1.66 -24.78
CA THR A 226 7.61 2.89 -25.52
C THR A 226 6.40 3.51 -26.20
N GLU A 227 5.32 2.74 -26.43
CA GLU A 227 4.11 3.19 -27.09
C GLU A 227 2.87 2.98 -26.22
N SER A 228 1.95 3.93 -26.29
CA SER A 228 0.64 3.83 -25.66
C SER A 228 -0.39 3.31 -26.66
N GLY A 229 -1.20 2.31 -26.26
CA GLY A 229 -2.34 1.81 -27.00
C GLY A 229 -3.57 2.74 -26.99
N PHE A 230 -3.53 3.83 -26.20
CA PHE A 230 -4.59 4.85 -26.18
C PHE A 230 -4.44 5.85 -27.34
N ARG A 231 -4.42 5.36 -28.58
CA ARG A 231 -4.41 6.24 -29.75
C ARG A 231 -5.86 6.55 -30.16
N LEU A 232 -6.15 7.83 -30.34
CA LEU A 232 -7.47 8.33 -30.73
C LEU A 232 -7.84 8.00 -32.19
N ASP A 233 -6.89 7.61 -32.98
CA ASP A 233 -7.00 7.34 -34.40
C ASP A 233 -7.23 5.84 -34.73
N GLU A 234 -7.22 4.96 -33.72
CA GLU A 234 -7.39 3.52 -33.87
C GLU A 234 -8.51 2.94 -32.95
N ALA A 235 -9.28 3.80 -32.27
CA ALA A 235 -10.34 3.42 -31.36
C ALA A 235 -11.68 3.17 -32.05
#